data_df482c57c73e7b942a9d28dde6c7d323
#
_entry.id   df482c57c73e7b942a9d28dde6c7d323
#
_cell.length_a   1.000
_cell.length_b   1.000
_cell.length_c   1.000
_cell.angle_alpha   90.00
_cell.angle_beta   90.00
_cell.angle_gamma   90.00
#
_symmetry.space_group_name_H-M   'P 1'
#
loop_
_entity.id
_entity.type
_entity.pdbx_description
1 polymer ?
#
loop_
_entity_poly.entity_id
_entity_poly.type
_entity_poly.pdbx_seq_one_letter_code
_entity_poly.pdbx_strand_id
1 'polypeptide(L)'
;RRAHEDSIRTAYVKTVPDSAETAAFCQSHGLDFAAVRPLMAKACGNWQALEQTLCAYPEQKTIATLRTLSDKDLRDFSPAVLADHLTATPDAPAAFSAAARTLYYKYVSCPRIANELLTPWRSFFAKNISKKEAARFRAAPADMADKVRRLPIDTLWNPQGYCESPASAFTFGITDRKGKALLFVAMARSLGIPARIDEVTGKVQYL
;
A
#
# COMPACT_ATOMS: atom_id res chain seq x y z
N ARG A 1 -13.24 -32.74 17.90
CA ARG A 1 -12.46 -31.86 17.05
C ARG A 1 -13.22 -30.57 16.78
N ARG A 2 -14.44 -30.59 16.19
CA ARG A 2 -15.25 -29.38 15.90
C ARG A 2 -15.47 -28.50 17.14
N ALA A 3 -15.91 -29.07 18.26
CA ALA A 3 -16.15 -28.31 19.51
C ALA A 3 -14.90 -27.58 20.01
N HIS A 4 -13.71 -28.16 19.83
CA HIS A 4 -12.44 -27.55 20.19
C HIS A 4 -12.10 -26.40 19.21
N GLU A 5 -12.30 -26.60 17.91
CA GLU A 5 -12.11 -25.56 16.87
C GLU A 5 -13.08 -24.38 17.08
N ASP A 6 -14.34 -24.67 17.43
CA ASP A 6 -15.35 -23.66 17.75
C ASP A 6 -14.99 -22.88 19.04
N SER A 7 -14.46 -23.54 20.05
CA SER A 7 -13.97 -22.91 21.28
C SER A 7 -12.82 -21.94 21.00
N ILE A 8 -11.82 -22.35 20.20
CA ILE A 8 -10.71 -21.49 19.79
C ILE A 8 -11.22 -20.29 19.00
N ARG A 9 -12.12 -20.52 18.03
CA ARG A 9 -12.72 -19.47 17.23
C ARG A 9 -13.48 -18.46 18.08
N THR A 10 -14.28 -18.94 19.04
CA THR A 10 -15.04 -18.10 19.98
C THR A 10 -14.12 -17.28 20.87
N ALA A 11 -13.05 -17.90 21.39
CA ALA A 11 -12.05 -17.19 22.18
C ALA A 11 -11.35 -16.10 21.37
N TYR A 12 -10.99 -16.39 20.12
CA TYR A 12 -10.37 -15.42 19.21
C TYR A 12 -11.29 -14.22 18.89
N VAL A 13 -12.57 -14.49 18.59
CA VAL A 13 -13.53 -13.41 18.29
C VAL A 13 -13.69 -12.47 19.47
N LYS A 14 -13.63 -12.98 20.71
CA LYS A 14 -13.70 -12.15 21.93
C LYS A 14 -12.48 -11.23 22.13
N THR A 15 -11.38 -11.44 21.43
CA THR A 15 -10.20 -10.57 21.48
C THR A 15 -10.27 -9.37 20.53
N VAL A 16 -11.21 -9.38 19.61
CA VAL A 16 -11.42 -8.28 18.65
C VAL A 16 -12.32 -7.23 19.31
N PRO A 17 -11.96 -5.93 19.29
CA PRO A 17 -12.77 -4.88 19.89
C PRO A 17 -14.19 -4.88 19.35
N ASP A 18 -15.15 -4.79 20.26
CA ASP A 18 -16.55 -4.65 19.90
C ASP A 18 -16.88 -3.21 19.41
N SER A 19 -18.15 -2.97 19.15
CA SER A 19 -18.61 -1.66 18.67
C SER A 19 -18.45 -0.56 19.72
N ALA A 20 -18.62 -0.87 20.99
CA ALA A 20 -18.51 0.10 22.09
C ALA A 20 -17.04 0.44 22.37
N GLU A 21 -16.17 -0.56 22.38
CA GLU A 21 -14.72 -0.40 22.53
C GLU A 21 -14.14 0.41 21.37
N THR A 22 -14.55 0.10 20.13
CA THR A 22 -14.15 0.87 18.94
C THR A 22 -14.65 2.31 19.02
N ALA A 23 -15.86 2.56 19.52
CA ALA A 23 -16.40 3.92 19.68
C ALA A 23 -15.62 4.71 20.73
N ALA A 24 -15.30 4.09 21.86
CA ALA A 24 -14.47 4.70 22.92
C ALA A 24 -13.07 5.05 22.39
N PHE A 25 -12.44 4.15 21.65
CA PHE A 25 -11.15 4.40 20.97
C PHE A 25 -11.25 5.61 20.03
N CYS A 26 -12.25 5.65 19.16
CA CYS A 26 -12.43 6.76 18.24
C CYS A 26 -12.66 8.09 18.96
N GLN A 27 -13.47 8.09 20.01
CA GLN A 27 -13.73 9.29 20.81
C GLN A 27 -12.47 9.83 21.47
N SER A 28 -11.64 8.95 22.05
CA SER A 28 -10.40 9.37 22.73
C SER A 28 -9.32 9.91 21.79
N HIS A 29 -9.38 9.57 20.51
CA HIS A 29 -8.41 9.98 19.49
C HIS A 29 -8.96 10.95 18.43
N GLY A 30 -10.21 11.43 18.59
CA GLY A 30 -10.84 12.36 17.66
C GLY A 30 -11.07 11.77 16.26
N LEU A 31 -11.27 10.45 16.16
CA LEU A 31 -11.45 9.73 14.91
C LEU A 31 -12.94 9.54 14.59
N ASP A 32 -13.27 9.50 13.30
CA ASP A 32 -14.63 9.18 12.84
C ASP A 32 -14.93 7.68 13.00
N PHE A 33 -15.82 7.36 13.93
CA PHE A 33 -16.25 6.00 14.20
C PHE A 33 -16.82 5.28 12.95
N ALA A 34 -17.63 5.98 12.15
CA ALA A 34 -18.21 5.38 10.95
C ALA A 34 -17.15 5.02 9.90
N ALA A 35 -16.02 5.72 9.92
CA ALA A 35 -14.89 5.45 9.06
C ALA A 35 -13.99 4.31 9.58
N VAL A 36 -13.78 4.23 10.89
CA VAL A 36 -12.84 3.30 11.53
C VAL A 36 -13.45 1.92 11.77
N ARG A 37 -14.72 1.86 12.19
CA ARG A 37 -15.39 0.59 12.52
C ARG A 37 -15.29 -0.48 11.42
N PRO A 38 -15.53 -0.18 10.13
CA PRO A 38 -15.38 -1.18 9.08
C PRO A 38 -13.93 -1.68 8.92
N LEU A 39 -12.94 -0.83 9.17
CA LEU A 39 -11.52 -1.21 9.13
C LEU A 39 -11.16 -2.16 10.27
N MET A 40 -11.64 -1.86 11.50
CA MET A 40 -11.48 -2.74 12.66
C MET A 40 -12.07 -4.13 12.42
N ALA A 41 -13.29 -4.19 11.89
CA ALA A 41 -13.94 -5.46 11.59
C ALA A 41 -13.17 -6.29 10.54
N LYS A 42 -12.55 -5.64 9.56
CA LYS A 42 -11.75 -6.28 8.52
C LYS A 42 -10.36 -6.68 8.99
N ALA A 43 -9.74 -5.90 9.86
CA ALA A 43 -8.42 -6.18 10.41
C ALA A 43 -8.40 -7.45 11.28
N CYS A 44 -9.55 -7.87 11.83
CA CYS A 44 -9.63 -9.05 12.69
C CYS A 44 -8.55 -9.03 13.78
N GLY A 45 -7.68 -10.06 13.83
CA GLY A 45 -6.60 -10.17 14.82
C GLY A 45 -5.49 -9.12 14.71
N ASN A 46 -5.44 -8.35 13.63
CA ASN A 46 -4.45 -7.27 13.44
C ASN A 46 -4.96 -5.89 13.92
N TRP A 47 -6.06 -5.85 14.68
CA TRP A 47 -6.67 -4.61 15.15
C TRP A 47 -5.72 -3.74 15.97
N GLN A 48 -4.83 -4.34 16.77
CA GLN A 48 -3.82 -3.61 17.55
C GLN A 48 -2.85 -2.82 16.65
N ALA A 49 -2.41 -3.42 15.55
CA ALA A 49 -1.57 -2.74 14.56
C ALA A 49 -2.34 -1.59 13.87
N LEU A 50 -3.65 -1.77 13.66
CA LEU A 50 -4.51 -0.73 13.12
C LEU A 50 -4.66 0.44 14.11
N GLU A 51 -4.95 0.18 15.39
CA GLU A 51 -4.99 1.22 16.43
C GLU A 51 -3.66 1.96 16.54
N GLN A 52 -2.54 1.23 16.63
CA GLN A 52 -1.21 1.84 16.67
C GLN A 52 -0.98 2.77 15.48
N THR A 53 -1.40 2.37 14.28
CA THR A 53 -1.26 3.19 13.08
C THR A 53 -2.15 4.43 13.14
N LEU A 54 -3.41 4.29 13.57
CA LEU A 54 -4.35 5.41 13.69
C LEU A 54 -3.95 6.39 14.79
N CYS A 55 -3.37 5.93 15.90
CA CYS A 55 -2.81 6.79 16.94
C CYS A 55 -1.60 7.59 16.45
N ALA A 56 -0.70 6.94 15.70
CA ALA A 56 0.50 7.59 15.18
C ALA A 56 0.21 8.57 14.05
N TYR A 57 -0.83 8.28 13.26
CA TYR A 57 -1.22 9.05 12.07
C TYR A 57 -2.74 9.29 12.05
N PRO A 58 -3.29 10.15 12.92
CA PRO A 58 -4.74 10.31 13.08
C PRO A 58 -5.40 11.10 11.93
N GLU A 59 -4.69 11.35 10.87
CA GLU A 59 -5.12 12.16 9.74
C GLU A 59 -6.13 11.44 8.84
N GLN A 60 -6.99 12.21 8.20
CA GLN A 60 -7.99 11.67 7.27
C GLN A 60 -7.35 10.89 6.09
N LYS A 61 -6.15 11.29 5.66
CA LYS A 61 -5.41 10.56 4.61
C LYS A 61 -5.07 9.12 5.00
N THR A 62 -4.81 8.87 6.28
CA THR A 62 -4.54 7.53 6.81
C THR A 62 -5.75 6.62 6.63
N ILE A 63 -6.92 7.07 7.07
CA ILE A 63 -8.18 6.33 6.89
C ILE A 63 -8.46 6.09 5.41
N ALA A 64 -8.26 7.12 4.57
CA ALA A 64 -8.46 7.01 3.12
C ALA A 64 -7.50 5.99 2.48
N THR A 65 -6.24 5.95 2.90
CA THR A 65 -5.24 4.96 2.45
C THR A 65 -5.59 3.56 2.93
N LEU A 66 -5.93 3.39 4.21
CA LEU A 66 -6.34 2.10 4.78
C LEU A 66 -7.55 1.49 4.06
N ARG A 67 -8.50 2.33 3.63
CA ARG A 67 -9.67 1.90 2.84
C ARG A 67 -9.32 1.35 1.45
N THR A 68 -8.11 1.61 0.95
CA THR A 68 -7.65 1.05 -0.34
C THR A 68 -7.03 -0.33 -0.21
N LEU A 69 -6.75 -0.78 1.01
CA LEU A 69 -6.17 -2.08 1.30
C LEU A 69 -7.24 -3.18 1.21
N SER A 70 -6.80 -4.37 0.79
CA SER A 70 -7.63 -5.56 0.86
C SER A 70 -7.85 -6.02 2.30
N ASP A 71 -8.87 -6.85 2.52
CA ASP A 71 -9.10 -7.46 3.84
C ASP A 71 -7.89 -8.28 4.30
N LYS A 72 -7.20 -8.94 3.35
CA LYS A 72 -5.96 -9.66 3.64
C LYS A 72 -4.88 -8.70 4.14
N ASP A 73 -4.66 -7.59 3.44
CA ASP A 73 -3.64 -6.62 3.83
C ASP A 73 -3.92 -6.02 5.22
N LEU A 74 -5.20 -5.72 5.51
CA LEU A 74 -5.60 -5.23 6.82
C LEU A 74 -5.34 -6.24 7.94
N ARG A 75 -5.36 -7.55 7.64
CA ARG A 75 -5.13 -8.63 8.61
C ARG A 75 -3.66 -8.91 8.89
N ASP A 76 -2.74 -8.46 8.03
CA ASP A 76 -1.33 -8.86 8.13
C ASP A 76 -0.32 -7.72 7.92
N PHE A 77 -0.76 -6.47 7.74
CA PHE A 77 0.19 -5.37 7.61
C PHE A 77 0.99 -5.13 8.89
N SER A 78 2.21 -4.65 8.72
CA SER A 78 3.03 -4.12 9.81
C SER A 78 2.86 -2.60 9.93
N PRO A 79 2.70 -2.03 11.15
CA PRO A 79 2.66 -0.58 11.34
C PRO A 79 3.86 0.15 10.74
N ALA A 80 5.06 -0.45 10.82
CA ALA A 80 6.28 0.13 10.26
C ALA A 80 6.22 0.25 8.73
N VAL A 81 5.63 -0.73 8.05
CA VAL A 81 5.41 -0.67 6.59
C VAL A 81 4.43 0.42 6.24
N LEU A 82 3.30 0.51 6.95
CA LEU A 82 2.33 1.59 6.70
C LEU A 82 2.90 2.97 7.03
N ALA A 83 3.70 3.10 8.09
CA ALA A 83 4.38 4.34 8.43
C ALA A 83 5.23 4.87 7.26
N ASP A 84 6.01 4.00 6.60
CA ASP A 84 6.77 4.37 5.39
C ASP A 84 5.87 4.92 4.29
N HIS A 85 4.76 4.25 4.03
CA HIS A 85 3.82 4.68 2.99
C HIS A 85 3.06 5.96 3.35
N LEU A 86 2.66 6.14 4.59
CA LEU A 86 1.93 7.32 5.03
C LEU A 86 2.80 8.58 5.09
N THR A 87 4.04 8.45 5.58
CA THR A 87 4.96 9.58 5.73
C THR A 87 5.57 10.03 4.41
N ALA A 88 5.91 9.09 3.54
CA ALA A 88 6.60 9.38 2.28
C ALA A 88 5.63 9.55 1.07
N THR A 89 4.32 9.41 1.27
CA THR A 89 3.33 9.70 0.22
C THR A 89 3.09 11.22 0.14
N PRO A 90 3.21 11.83 -1.04
CA PRO A 90 2.81 13.22 -1.24
C PRO A 90 1.33 13.43 -0.88
N ASP A 91 0.97 14.60 -0.41
CA ASP A 91 -0.43 14.93 -0.16
C ASP A 91 -1.20 15.09 -1.47
N ALA A 92 -2.49 14.72 -1.44
CA ALA A 92 -3.36 14.96 -2.58
C ALA A 92 -3.52 16.49 -2.80
N PRO A 93 -3.38 16.97 -4.04
CA PRO A 93 -3.57 18.39 -4.34
C PRO A 93 -4.89 18.92 -3.78
N ALA A 94 -4.85 20.09 -3.15
CA ALA A 94 -6.02 20.70 -2.51
C ALA A 94 -7.19 20.93 -3.49
N ALA A 95 -6.87 21.21 -4.76
CA ALA A 95 -7.84 21.44 -5.82
C ALA A 95 -8.58 20.17 -6.30
N PHE A 96 -8.18 18.97 -5.83
CA PHE A 96 -8.84 17.74 -6.27
C PHE A 96 -10.28 17.65 -5.75
N SER A 97 -11.20 17.29 -6.66
CA SER A 97 -12.56 16.89 -6.29
C SER A 97 -12.55 15.63 -5.42
N ALA A 98 -13.66 15.31 -4.77
CA ALA A 98 -13.79 14.07 -3.98
C ALA A 98 -13.49 12.82 -4.80
N ALA A 99 -13.96 12.75 -6.05
CA ALA A 99 -13.67 11.64 -6.96
C ALA A 99 -12.18 11.56 -7.31
N ALA A 100 -11.54 12.69 -7.62
CA ALA A 100 -10.11 12.73 -7.92
C ALA A 100 -9.26 12.31 -6.70
N ARG A 101 -9.64 12.71 -5.48
CA ARG A 101 -8.98 12.26 -4.24
C ARG A 101 -9.12 10.76 -4.02
N THR A 102 -10.29 10.17 -4.29
CA THR A 102 -10.49 8.72 -4.20
C THR A 102 -9.55 7.99 -5.16
N LEU A 103 -9.42 8.45 -6.39
CA LEU A 103 -8.48 7.89 -7.36
C LEU A 103 -7.02 8.10 -6.94
N TYR A 104 -6.69 9.24 -6.35
CA TYR A 104 -5.36 9.51 -5.81
C TYR A 104 -5.00 8.51 -4.70
N TYR A 105 -5.88 8.31 -3.73
CA TYR A 105 -5.63 7.33 -2.67
C TYR A 105 -5.48 5.92 -3.24
N LYS A 106 -6.28 5.55 -4.23
CA LYS A 106 -6.22 4.22 -4.85
C LYS A 106 -4.96 4.00 -5.69
N TYR A 107 -4.50 4.99 -6.43
CA TYR A 107 -3.45 4.82 -7.46
C TYR A 107 -2.14 5.55 -7.15
N VAL A 108 -2.08 6.33 -6.08
CA VAL A 108 -0.85 6.94 -5.56
C VAL A 108 -0.58 6.46 -4.13
N SER A 109 -1.50 6.67 -3.19
CA SER A 109 -1.26 6.38 -1.76
C SER A 109 -1.25 4.90 -1.43
N CYS A 110 -2.07 4.08 -2.10
CA CYS A 110 -2.17 2.65 -1.83
C CYS A 110 -0.79 1.97 -1.91
N PRO A 111 -0.33 1.32 -0.83
CA PRO A 111 0.95 0.60 -0.83
C PRO A 111 0.93 -0.67 -1.69
N ARG A 112 -0.25 -1.32 -1.84
CA ARG A 112 -0.43 -2.53 -2.63
C ARG A 112 -0.47 -2.21 -4.12
N ILE A 113 0.31 -2.91 -4.91
CA ILE A 113 0.34 -2.77 -6.38
C ILE A 113 -0.34 -3.97 -7.05
N ALA A 114 0.06 -5.18 -6.67
CA ALA A 114 -0.49 -6.45 -7.15
C ALA A 114 -0.45 -7.52 -6.05
N ASN A 115 0.32 -8.59 -6.24
CA ASN A 115 0.42 -9.73 -5.32
C ASN A 115 1.76 -9.79 -4.56
N GLU A 116 2.56 -8.72 -4.62
CA GLU A 116 3.83 -8.64 -3.92
C GLU A 116 3.65 -8.63 -2.40
N LEU A 117 4.71 -8.97 -1.66
CA LEU A 117 4.74 -8.73 -0.22
C LEU A 117 4.70 -7.22 0.04
N LEU A 118 3.87 -6.78 0.98
CA LEU A 118 3.87 -5.39 1.44
C LEU A 118 5.21 -5.06 2.11
N THR A 119 5.97 -4.15 1.50
CA THR A 119 7.30 -3.72 1.95
C THR A 119 7.41 -2.20 1.97
N PRO A 120 8.29 -1.62 2.80
CA PRO A 120 8.50 -0.18 2.87
C PRO A 120 9.36 0.28 1.68
N TRP A 121 8.76 0.55 0.54
CA TRP A 121 9.49 0.95 -0.66
C TRP A 121 9.46 2.45 -0.97
N ARG A 122 8.60 3.25 -0.34
CA ARG A 122 8.50 4.69 -0.67
C ARG A 122 9.73 5.48 -0.23
N SER A 123 10.14 5.34 1.01
CA SER A 123 11.35 6.01 1.51
C SER A 123 12.59 5.52 0.78
N PHE A 124 12.60 4.25 0.34
CA PHE A 124 13.66 3.72 -0.49
C PHE A 124 13.77 4.50 -1.81
N PHE A 125 12.68 4.68 -2.56
CA PHE A 125 12.72 5.44 -3.82
C PHE A 125 12.97 6.92 -3.59
N ALA A 126 12.44 7.51 -2.52
CA ALA A 126 12.73 8.90 -2.16
C ALA A 126 14.24 9.16 -1.95
N LYS A 127 14.97 8.16 -1.45
CA LYS A 127 16.43 8.24 -1.23
C LYS A 127 17.25 7.90 -2.49
N ASN A 128 16.75 6.98 -3.33
CA ASN A 128 17.53 6.40 -4.44
C ASN A 128 17.20 7.00 -5.81
N ILE A 129 16.13 7.77 -5.96
CA ILE A 129 15.83 8.55 -7.15
C ILE A 129 16.34 9.98 -6.91
N SER A 130 17.32 10.42 -7.70
CA SER A 130 17.85 11.77 -7.58
C SER A 130 16.78 12.83 -7.86
N LYS A 131 16.93 14.02 -7.28
CA LYS A 131 16.00 15.16 -7.53
C LYS A 131 15.87 15.47 -9.01
N LYS A 132 16.95 15.39 -9.78
CA LYS A 132 16.98 15.62 -11.23
C LYS A 132 16.17 14.56 -11.99
N GLU A 133 16.34 13.28 -11.64
CA GLU A 133 15.55 12.18 -12.22
C GLU A 133 14.09 12.27 -11.84
N ALA A 134 13.79 12.58 -10.58
CA ALA A 134 12.42 12.75 -10.10
C ALA A 134 11.68 13.87 -10.87
N ALA A 135 12.34 15.02 -11.10
CA ALA A 135 11.78 16.11 -11.89
C ALA A 135 11.54 15.67 -13.33
N ARG A 136 12.51 14.99 -13.95
CA ARG A 136 12.38 14.46 -15.34
C ARG A 136 11.23 13.46 -15.45
N PHE A 137 11.13 12.51 -14.54
CA PHE A 137 10.09 11.47 -14.57
C PHE A 137 8.69 12.03 -14.32
N ARG A 138 8.56 13.09 -13.52
CA ARG A 138 7.27 13.78 -13.36
C ARG A 138 6.86 14.53 -14.63
N ALA A 139 7.83 15.14 -15.32
CA ALA A 139 7.57 15.86 -16.56
C ALA A 139 7.30 14.89 -17.73
N ALA A 140 7.97 13.75 -17.76
CA ALA A 140 7.88 12.74 -18.82
C ALA A 140 7.92 11.32 -18.22
N PRO A 141 6.79 10.77 -17.75
CA PRO A 141 6.75 9.41 -17.20
C PRO A 141 7.20 8.32 -18.17
N ALA A 142 7.13 8.59 -19.48
CA ALA A 142 7.65 7.70 -20.52
C ALA A 142 9.16 7.44 -20.38
N ASP A 143 9.94 8.43 -19.94
CA ASP A 143 11.38 8.25 -19.70
C ASP A 143 11.66 7.24 -18.58
N MET A 144 10.81 7.23 -17.56
CA MET A 144 10.88 6.23 -16.48
C MET A 144 10.49 4.84 -17.01
N ALA A 145 9.46 4.78 -17.85
CA ALA A 145 9.06 3.52 -18.48
C ALA A 145 10.19 2.95 -19.36
N ASP A 146 10.89 3.80 -20.10
CA ASP A 146 12.03 3.40 -20.90
C ASP A 146 13.21 2.93 -20.05
N LYS A 147 13.49 3.60 -18.92
CA LYS A 147 14.52 3.16 -17.97
C LYS A 147 14.21 1.75 -17.44
N VAL A 148 12.98 1.51 -16.99
CA VAL A 148 12.56 0.20 -16.45
C VAL A 148 12.53 -0.86 -17.56
N ARG A 149 12.08 -0.53 -18.76
CA ARG A 149 12.03 -1.46 -19.90
C ARG A 149 13.41 -1.99 -20.29
N ARG A 150 14.45 -1.16 -20.18
CA ARG A 150 15.86 -1.52 -20.52
C ARG A 150 16.52 -2.45 -19.51
N LEU A 151 15.95 -2.64 -18.32
CA LEU A 151 16.48 -3.63 -17.38
C LEU A 151 16.53 -5.01 -18.05
N PRO A 152 17.57 -5.80 -17.84
CA PRO A 152 17.59 -7.19 -18.27
C PRO A 152 16.45 -7.98 -17.63
N ILE A 153 15.96 -8.98 -18.35
CA ILE A 153 14.97 -9.93 -17.86
C ILE A 153 15.71 -11.17 -17.39
N ASP A 154 15.56 -11.50 -16.11
CA ASP A 154 16.02 -12.77 -15.59
C ASP A 154 14.90 -13.80 -15.69
N THR A 155 15.15 -14.82 -16.53
CA THR A 155 14.24 -15.95 -16.70
C THR A 155 14.64 -17.17 -15.85
N LEU A 156 15.82 -17.14 -15.22
CA LEU A 156 16.40 -18.30 -14.52
C LEU A 156 16.29 -18.16 -12.99
N TRP A 157 16.37 -16.95 -12.46
CA TRP A 157 16.47 -16.69 -11.02
C TRP A 157 15.14 -16.83 -10.27
N ASN A 158 14.01 -16.72 -10.95
CA ASN A 158 12.67 -16.82 -10.35
C ASN A 158 11.79 -17.89 -11.02
N PRO A 159 12.21 -19.16 -11.00
CA PRO A 159 11.48 -20.24 -11.67
C PRO A 159 10.07 -20.47 -11.08
N GLN A 160 9.84 -20.11 -9.82
CA GLN A 160 8.55 -20.23 -9.15
C GLN A 160 7.62 -19.02 -9.43
N GLY A 161 8.11 -17.96 -10.06
CA GLY A 161 7.34 -16.78 -10.40
C GLY A 161 6.86 -15.97 -9.19
N TYR A 162 7.62 -15.94 -8.09
CA TYR A 162 7.33 -15.09 -6.93
C TYR A 162 7.38 -13.62 -7.32
N CYS A 163 6.49 -12.83 -6.73
CA CYS A 163 6.51 -11.38 -6.91
C CYS A 163 7.68 -10.77 -6.12
N GLU A 164 8.69 -10.30 -6.83
CA GLU A 164 9.83 -9.60 -6.25
C GLU A 164 9.40 -8.24 -5.68
N SER A 165 10.08 -7.77 -4.62
CA SER A 165 9.81 -6.42 -4.12
C SER A 165 10.31 -5.35 -5.12
N PRO A 166 9.61 -4.22 -5.25
CA PRO A 166 10.07 -3.14 -6.13
C PRO A 166 11.47 -2.61 -5.79
N ALA A 167 11.82 -2.58 -4.49
CA ALA A 167 13.14 -2.15 -4.04
C ALA A 167 14.25 -3.14 -4.45
N SER A 168 13.99 -4.45 -4.40
CA SER A 168 14.93 -5.47 -4.85
C SER A 168 15.18 -5.37 -6.35
N ALA A 169 14.11 -5.26 -7.16
CA ALA A 169 14.21 -5.10 -8.60
C ALA A 169 15.04 -3.86 -8.99
N PHE A 170 14.87 -2.76 -8.25
CA PHE A 170 15.68 -1.54 -8.45
C PHE A 170 17.15 -1.76 -8.08
N THR A 171 17.41 -2.40 -6.94
CA THR A 171 18.76 -2.58 -6.39
C THR A 171 19.60 -3.52 -7.24
N PHE A 172 19.02 -4.65 -7.64
CA PHE A 172 19.73 -5.63 -8.46
C PHE A 172 19.81 -5.25 -9.94
N GLY A 173 18.93 -4.35 -10.40
CA GLY A 173 18.91 -3.92 -11.80
C GLY A 173 18.53 -5.00 -12.81
N ILE A 174 17.95 -6.11 -12.33
CA ILE A 174 17.48 -7.25 -13.10
C ILE A 174 16.20 -7.77 -12.44
N THR A 175 15.21 -8.17 -13.23
CA THR A 175 13.94 -8.68 -12.71
C THR A 175 13.13 -9.33 -13.85
N ASP A 176 12.07 -10.06 -13.51
CA ASP A 176 11.16 -10.61 -14.51
C ASP A 176 10.19 -9.53 -15.08
N ARG A 177 9.29 -9.96 -15.98
CA ARG A 177 8.30 -9.03 -16.58
C ARG A 177 7.34 -8.43 -15.55
N LYS A 178 6.94 -9.21 -14.54
CA LYS A 178 6.05 -8.76 -13.47
C LYS A 178 6.78 -7.78 -12.56
N GLY A 179 8.03 -8.08 -12.20
CA GLY A 179 8.88 -7.20 -11.41
C GLY A 179 9.12 -5.84 -12.08
N LYS A 180 9.28 -5.79 -13.43
CA LYS A 180 9.33 -4.51 -14.16
C LYS A 180 8.05 -3.69 -13.98
N ALA A 181 6.88 -4.32 -14.09
CA ALA A 181 5.61 -3.64 -13.90
C ALA A 181 5.45 -3.12 -12.46
N LEU A 182 5.78 -3.95 -11.47
CA LEU A 182 5.78 -3.55 -10.06
C LEU A 182 6.74 -2.39 -9.79
N LEU A 183 7.97 -2.48 -10.29
CA LEU A 183 8.98 -1.45 -10.14
C LEU A 183 8.51 -0.11 -10.73
N PHE A 184 8.00 -0.12 -11.96
CA PHE A 184 7.48 1.11 -12.58
C PHE A 184 6.37 1.75 -11.74
N VAL A 185 5.38 0.96 -11.31
CA VAL A 185 4.24 1.48 -10.53
C VAL A 185 4.70 2.00 -9.17
N ALA A 186 5.63 1.32 -8.49
CA ALA A 186 6.18 1.79 -7.21
C ALA A 186 6.94 3.11 -7.37
N MET A 187 7.81 3.22 -8.38
CA MET A 187 8.52 4.47 -8.69
C MET A 187 7.54 5.60 -9.03
N ALA A 188 6.55 5.35 -9.89
CA ALA A 188 5.54 6.34 -10.27
C ALA A 188 4.77 6.85 -9.04
N ARG A 189 4.23 5.94 -8.23
CA ARG A 189 3.50 6.30 -7.00
C ARG A 189 4.38 7.05 -5.99
N SER A 190 5.66 6.72 -5.89
CA SER A 190 6.61 7.45 -5.03
C SER A 190 6.85 8.88 -5.50
N LEU A 191 6.68 9.14 -6.78
CA LEU A 191 6.78 10.46 -7.38
C LEU A 191 5.43 11.23 -7.44
N GLY A 192 4.35 10.66 -6.91
CA GLY A 192 3.01 11.24 -6.96
C GLY A 192 2.30 11.03 -8.29
N ILE A 193 2.82 10.21 -9.18
CA ILE A 193 2.21 9.88 -10.48
C ILE A 193 1.22 8.72 -10.26
N PRO A 194 -0.08 8.88 -10.56
CA PRO A 194 -1.04 7.80 -10.48
C PRO A 194 -0.68 6.68 -11.43
N ALA A 195 -0.53 5.47 -10.92
CA ALA A 195 -0.17 4.31 -11.72
C ALA A 195 -0.76 3.01 -11.16
N ARG A 196 -1.05 2.08 -12.07
CA ARG A 196 -1.54 0.74 -11.72
C ARG A 196 -1.10 -0.31 -12.73
N ILE A 197 -1.19 -1.56 -12.33
CA ILE A 197 -1.23 -2.70 -13.25
C ILE A 197 -2.70 -3.00 -13.48
N ASP A 198 -3.13 -3.03 -14.72
CA ASP A 198 -4.49 -3.42 -15.09
C ASP A 198 -4.68 -4.92 -14.83
N GLU A 199 -5.68 -5.27 -14.03
CA GLU A 199 -5.89 -6.64 -13.55
C GLU A 199 -6.27 -7.63 -14.66
N VAL A 200 -6.87 -7.13 -15.75
CA VAL A 200 -7.33 -7.96 -16.85
C VAL A 200 -6.23 -8.18 -17.87
N THR A 201 -5.53 -7.11 -18.25
CA THR A 201 -4.54 -7.14 -19.34
C THR A 201 -3.11 -7.32 -18.84
N GLY A 202 -2.85 -7.13 -17.55
CA GLY A 202 -1.50 -7.09 -16.97
C GLY A 202 -0.67 -5.88 -17.41
N LYS A 203 -1.25 -4.93 -18.17
CA LYS A 203 -0.54 -3.77 -18.69
C LYS A 203 -0.44 -2.67 -17.64
N VAL A 204 0.69 -2.00 -17.59
CA VAL A 204 0.86 -0.81 -16.76
C VAL A 204 0.11 0.37 -17.39
N GLN A 205 -0.64 1.08 -16.54
CA GLN A 205 -1.33 2.31 -16.88
C GLN A 205 -0.87 3.42 -15.93
N TYR A 206 -0.72 4.65 -16.42
CA TYR A 206 -0.35 5.84 -15.64
C TYR A 206 -0.95 7.09 -16.27
N LEU A 207 -1.07 8.16 -15.46
CA LEU A 207 -1.55 9.49 -15.86
C LEU A 207 -0.41 10.51 -15.81
#